data_6f78d7fdc519e91adbc32ebd6c1b2a00
#
_entry.id   6f78d7fdc519e91adbc32ebd6c1b2a00
#
_cell.length_a   1.000
_cell.length_b   1.000
_cell.length_c   1.000
_cell.angle_alpha   90.00
_cell.angle_beta   90.00
_cell.angle_gamma   90.00
#
_symmetry.space_group_name_H-M   'P 1'
#
loop_
_entity.id
_entity.type
_entity.pdbx_description
1 polymer ?
#
loop_
_entity_poly.entity_id
_entity_poly.type
_entity_poly.pdbx_seq_one_letter_code
_entity_poly.pdbx_strand_id
1 'polypeptide(L)'
;MPSYKSRKNNKKIKNKRKSRSSRRTYKNRRAVKGVGGAILGMGKDGCIIDSLNCPPYSKDAGYVAKLFKENHAVNAHLQAVLLSLDPDEKRFAQYKVPSDCPSSSSSFADNEDVALCKERLGSDIGTIAFMWILEPVDEKHLTKSQYRYLRESLEILHSHGITHGDLPGNVMIHPIDKMPRIIDWGNARISHDDDALVKQMDNNAFLMHFKIG
;
A
#
# COMPACT_ATOMS: atom_id res chain seq x y z
N MET A 1 -29.98 -49.55 51.58
CA MET A 1 -28.88 -48.98 50.75
C MET A 1 -29.46 -47.90 49.85
N PRO A 2 -29.21 -46.59 50.05
CA PRO A 2 -29.73 -45.55 49.21
C PRO A 2 -28.74 -45.22 48.09
N SER A 3 -29.27 -45.10 46.86
CA SER A 3 -28.56 -44.79 45.65
C SER A 3 -28.25 -43.28 45.52
N TYR A 4 -27.00 -42.93 45.31
CA TYR A 4 -26.52 -41.56 45.09
C TYR A 4 -26.72 -41.20 43.61
N LYS A 5 -27.59 -40.21 43.32
CA LYS A 5 -27.72 -39.59 41.98
C LYS A 5 -26.77 -38.40 41.90
N SER A 6 -25.69 -38.54 41.13
CA SER A 6 -24.78 -37.49 40.78
C SER A 6 -25.40 -36.55 39.70
N ARG A 7 -25.64 -35.28 40.04
CA ARG A 7 -26.03 -34.22 39.11
C ARG A 7 -24.76 -33.61 38.49
N LYS A 8 -24.49 -33.88 37.22
CA LYS A 8 -23.48 -33.18 36.42
C LYS A 8 -24.02 -31.83 35.95
N ASN A 9 -23.55 -30.74 36.55
CA ASN A 9 -23.78 -29.39 36.08
C ASN A 9 -22.82 -29.08 34.91
N ASN A 10 -23.31 -29.11 33.67
CA ASN A 10 -22.61 -28.64 32.50
C ASN A 10 -22.80 -27.11 32.39
N LYS A 11 -21.89 -26.31 32.95
CA LYS A 11 -21.78 -24.89 32.62
C LYS A 11 -21.09 -24.73 31.24
N LYS A 12 -21.90 -24.48 30.20
CA LYS A 12 -21.44 -24.03 28.90
C LYS A 12 -20.86 -22.61 29.05
N ILE A 13 -19.53 -22.48 29.10
CA ILE A 13 -18.85 -21.20 28.98
C ILE A 13 -18.89 -20.80 27.51
N LYS A 14 -19.76 -19.84 27.18
CA LYS A 14 -19.80 -19.18 25.87
C LYS A 14 -18.68 -18.15 25.81
N ASN A 15 -17.51 -18.54 25.35
CA ASN A 15 -16.45 -17.59 24.97
C ASN A 15 -16.86 -16.85 23.69
N LYS A 16 -17.52 -15.71 23.82
CA LYS A 16 -17.67 -14.73 22.75
C LYS A 16 -16.31 -14.05 22.51
N ARG A 17 -15.47 -14.64 21.66
CA ARG A 17 -14.38 -13.91 21.04
C ARG A 17 -14.99 -12.85 20.12
N LYS A 18 -15.04 -11.60 20.60
CA LYS A 18 -15.27 -10.41 19.77
C LYS A 18 -14.01 -10.20 18.94
N SER A 19 -14.00 -10.67 17.71
CA SER A 19 -13.05 -10.21 16.71
C SER A 19 -13.38 -8.74 16.43
N ARG A 20 -12.60 -7.84 17.02
CA ARG A 20 -12.60 -6.44 16.61
C ARG A 20 -11.85 -6.34 15.29
N SER A 21 -12.56 -6.61 14.19
CA SER A 21 -12.18 -6.14 12.89
C SER A 21 -12.16 -4.61 12.95
N SER A 22 -10.99 -4.02 13.03
CA SER A 22 -10.83 -2.58 12.91
C SER A 22 -11.03 -2.23 11.43
N ARG A 23 -12.28 -2.08 11.00
CA ARG A 23 -12.64 -1.39 9.77
C ARG A 23 -12.20 0.07 9.93
N ARG A 24 -10.94 0.36 9.59
CA ARG A 24 -10.54 1.74 9.28
C ARG A 24 -11.16 2.09 7.94
N THR A 25 -12.39 2.60 7.98
CA THR A 25 -12.97 3.33 6.87
C THR A 25 -12.05 4.51 6.58
N TYR A 26 -11.47 4.52 5.39
CA TYR A 26 -10.87 5.71 4.79
C TYR A 26 -11.99 6.74 4.62
N LYS A 27 -12.23 7.54 5.66
CA LYS A 27 -13.04 8.75 5.53
C LYS A 27 -12.22 9.71 4.67
N ASN A 28 -12.76 10.07 3.50
CA ASN A 28 -12.34 11.19 2.68
C ASN A 28 -12.02 12.38 3.60
N ARG A 29 -10.78 12.57 3.97
CA ARG A 29 -10.33 13.79 4.62
C ARG A 29 -10.24 14.82 3.52
N ARG A 30 -11.20 15.75 3.50
CA ARG A 30 -11.10 17.01 2.76
C ARG A 30 -9.72 17.58 3.03
N ALA A 31 -8.93 17.84 1.96
CA ALA A 31 -7.70 18.57 2.06
C ALA A 31 -7.99 19.88 2.81
N VAL A 32 -7.36 20.05 3.94
CA VAL A 32 -7.38 21.34 4.66
C VAL A 32 -6.54 22.25 3.78
N LYS A 33 -7.20 23.22 3.11
CA LYS A 33 -6.51 24.32 2.44
C LYS A 33 -5.86 25.18 3.50
N GLY A 34 -4.64 24.83 3.88
CA GLY A 34 -3.70 25.67 4.60
C GLY A 34 -2.64 26.12 3.62
N VAL A 35 -2.18 27.34 3.74
CA VAL A 35 -1.00 27.88 3.07
C VAL A 35 0.21 27.10 3.58
N GLY A 36 0.72 26.17 2.78
CA GLY A 36 1.77 25.21 3.12
C GLY A 36 1.44 23.88 2.46
N GLY A 37 2.40 23.17 1.92
CA GLY A 37 2.23 21.91 1.18
C GLY A 37 1.31 20.91 1.88
N ALA A 38 0.74 20.00 1.13
CA ALA A 38 -0.28 19.10 1.66
C ALA A 38 0.28 17.68 1.81
N ILE A 39 0.18 17.10 3.02
CA ILE A 39 0.28 15.66 3.16
C ILE A 39 -0.91 15.04 2.42
N LEU A 40 -0.64 14.37 1.30
CA LEU A 40 -1.63 13.72 0.45
C LEU A 40 -2.13 12.40 1.03
N GLY A 41 -1.26 11.70 1.74
CA GLY A 41 -1.57 10.42 2.36
C GLY A 41 -0.66 10.10 3.54
N MET A 42 -1.16 9.28 4.46
CA MET A 42 -0.39 8.80 5.60
C MET A 42 -0.73 7.34 5.86
N GLY A 43 0.30 6.52 5.94
CA GLY A 43 0.25 5.10 6.27
C GLY A 43 1.05 4.77 7.53
N LYS A 44 1.13 3.49 7.84
CA LYS A 44 1.92 2.96 8.95
C LYS A 44 3.42 3.21 8.74
N ASP A 45 3.88 3.14 7.51
CA ASP A 45 5.30 3.08 7.14
C ASP A 45 5.84 4.41 6.61
N GLY A 46 4.97 5.41 6.40
CA GLY A 46 5.38 6.70 5.88
C GLY A 46 4.22 7.61 5.50
N CYS A 47 4.54 8.74 4.89
CA CYS A 47 3.58 9.68 4.33
C CYS A 47 3.90 10.07 2.90
N ILE A 48 2.90 10.54 2.18
CA ILE A 48 2.99 11.02 0.81
C ILE A 48 2.79 12.52 0.82
N ILE A 49 3.71 13.25 0.20
CA ILE A 49 3.66 14.71 0.06
C ILE A 49 3.86 15.11 -1.41
N ASP A 50 3.37 16.28 -1.79
CA ASP A 50 3.48 16.77 -3.17
C ASP A 50 4.52 17.89 -3.37
N SER A 51 5.18 18.31 -2.30
CA SER A 51 6.01 19.51 -2.26
C SER A 51 7.51 19.29 -2.47
N LEU A 52 7.98 18.04 -2.50
CA LEU A 52 9.39 17.78 -2.75
C LEU A 52 9.70 17.87 -4.26
N ASN A 53 10.71 18.66 -4.57
CA ASN A 53 11.23 18.80 -5.93
C ASN A 53 12.65 18.23 -6.00
N CYS A 54 12.81 17.17 -6.77
CA CYS A 54 14.10 16.55 -7.04
C CYS A 54 14.16 16.15 -8.52
N PRO A 55 14.73 16.96 -9.39
CA PRO A 55 14.77 16.67 -10.82
C PRO A 55 15.34 15.28 -11.11
N PRO A 56 14.75 14.50 -12.02
CA PRO A 56 13.58 14.86 -12.85
C PRO A 56 12.21 14.67 -12.16
N TYR A 57 12.19 14.28 -10.87
CA TYR A 57 10.96 13.95 -10.13
C TYR A 57 10.41 15.18 -9.43
N SER A 58 9.30 15.68 -9.90
CA SER A 58 8.59 16.81 -9.33
C SER A 58 7.09 16.64 -9.52
N LYS A 59 6.29 17.44 -8.81
CA LYS A 59 4.84 17.47 -9.01
C LYS A 59 4.46 17.82 -10.45
N ASP A 60 5.15 18.80 -11.04
CA ASP A 60 4.91 19.24 -12.43
C ASP A 60 5.27 18.15 -13.45
N ALA A 61 6.19 17.26 -13.11
CA ALA A 61 6.51 16.08 -13.89
C ALA A 61 5.59 14.87 -13.59
N GLY A 62 4.59 15.05 -12.75
CA GLY A 62 3.62 13.99 -12.42
C GLY A 62 4.03 13.07 -11.27
N TYR A 63 4.95 13.52 -10.39
CA TYR A 63 5.43 12.72 -9.28
C TYR A 63 5.04 13.29 -7.92
N VAL A 64 4.89 12.40 -6.94
CA VAL A 64 4.79 12.70 -5.51
C VAL A 64 5.92 12.02 -4.76
N ALA A 65 6.30 12.57 -3.60
CA ALA A 65 7.30 11.96 -2.74
C ALA A 65 6.63 11.11 -1.66
N LYS A 66 7.11 9.87 -1.49
CA LYS A 66 6.81 9.02 -0.34
C LYS A 66 8.00 9.05 0.62
N LEU A 67 7.73 9.49 1.83
CA LEU A 67 8.70 9.57 2.90
C LEU A 67 8.50 8.36 3.80
N PHE A 68 9.51 7.51 3.89
CA PHE A 68 9.48 6.31 4.72
C PHE A 68 10.09 6.59 6.10
N LYS A 69 9.55 5.97 7.13
CA LYS A 69 10.17 5.96 8.46
C LYS A 69 11.59 5.44 8.39
N GLU A 70 12.42 5.85 9.35
CA GLU A 70 13.84 5.47 9.42
C GLU A 70 14.09 3.96 9.30
N ASN A 71 13.24 3.14 9.89
CA ASN A 71 13.38 1.68 9.87
C ASN A 71 12.66 1.00 8.69
N HIS A 72 12.13 1.77 7.75
CA HIS A 72 11.48 1.26 6.56
C HIS A 72 12.26 1.66 5.31
N ALA A 73 12.81 0.68 4.64
CA ALA A 73 13.51 0.86 3.37
C ALA A 73 12.71 0.32 2.20
N VAL A 74 12.88 0.94 1.06
CA VAL A 74 12.41 0.38 -0.22
C VAL A 74 13.19 -0.90 -0.48
N ASN A 75 12.49 -2.01 -0.70
CA ASN A 75 13.14 -3.27 -1.06
C ASN A 75 13.71 -3.17 -2.49
N ALA A 76 15.01 -2.89 -2.58
CA ALA A 76 15.69 -2.67 -3.84
C ALA A 76 15.62 -3.89 -4.79
N HIS A 77 15.70 -5.11 -4.25
CA HIS A 77 15.58 -6.32 -5.05
C HIS A 77 14.18 -6.45 -5.66
N LEU A 78 13.14 -6.26 -4.87
CA LEU A 78 11.76 -6.27 -5.39
C LEU A 78 11.55 -5.17 -6.44
N GLN A 79 12.07 -3.96 -6.22
CA GLN A 79 11.97 -2.86 -7.20
C GLN A 79 12.68 -3.22 -8.52
N ALA A 80 13.86 -3.86 -8.45
CA ALA A 80 14.57 -4.30 -9.66
C ALA A 80 13.78 -5.37 -10.43
N VAL A 81 13.14 -6.30 -9.73
CA VAL A 81 12.28 -7.32 -10.37
C VAL A 81 11.05 -6.66 -10.99
N LEU A 82 10.34 -5.76 -10.28
CA LEU A 82 9.19 -5.04 -10.83
C LEU A 82 9.56 -4.21 -12.07
N LEU A 83 10.72 -3.55 -12.06
CA LEU A 83 11.24 -2.81 -13.21
C LEU A 83 11.50 -3.72 -14.40
N SER A 84 12.01 -4.94 -14.19
CA SER A 84 12.22 -5.89 -15.26
C SER A 84 10.93 -6.44 -15.85
N LEU A 85 9.89 -6.59 -15.03
CA LEU A 85 8.57 -7.08 -15.45
C LEU A 85 7.72 -6.01 -16.14
N ASP A 86 7.85 -4.78 -15.73
CA ASP A 86 7.02 -3.66 -16.19
C ASP A 86 7.85 -2.36 -16.26
N PRO A 87 8.78 -2.28 -17.24
CA PRO A 87 9.70 -1.13 -17.35
C PRO A 87 8.99 0.20 -17.60
N ASP A 88 7.80 0.16 -18.19
CA ASP A 88 6.97 1.34 -18.47
C ASP A 88 6.00 1.70 -17.32
N GLU A 89 6.04 0.97 -16.21
CA GLU A 89 5.15 1.15 -15.05
C GLU A 89 3.65 1.15 -15.42
N LYS A 90 3.27 0.32 -16.36
CA LYS A 90 1.88 0.21 -16.81
C LYS A 90 0.99 -0.57 -15.85
N ARG A 91 1.59 -1.44 -15.01
CA ARG A 91 0.89 -2.34 -14.08
C ARG A 91 1.28 -2.11 -12.63
N PHE A 92 2.58 -1.83 -12.39
CA PHE A 92 3.19 -1.78 -11.07
C PHE A 92 3.81 -0.41 -10.86
N ALA A 93 3.24 0.38 -9.95
CA ALA A 93 3.87 1.64 -9.58
C ALA A 93 5.16 1.34 -8.80
N GLN A 94 6.25 1.95 -9.23
CA GLN A 94 7.57 1.72 -8.70
C GLN A 94 8.04 2.94 -7.91
N TYR A 95 8.90 2.68 -6.94
CA TYR A 95 9.58 3.74 -6.20
C TYR A 95 10.89 4.12 -6.90
N LYS A 96 11.03 5.39 -7.23
CA LYS A 96 12.28 5.97 -7.73
C LYS A 96 13.03 6.53 -6.55
N VAL A 97 14.20 5.98 -6.26
CA VAL A 97 15.11 6.48 -5.22
C VAL A 97 16.34 7.06 -5.96
N PRO A 98 16.32 8.36 -6.31
CA PRO A 98 17.40 8.96 -7.10
C PRO A 98 18.67 9.06 -6.28
N SER A 99 19.80 8.72 -6.91
CA SER A 99 21.13 8.86 -6.29
C SER A 99 21.49 10.31 -6.00
N ASP A 100 21.01 11.21 -6.83
CA ASP A 100 21.36 12.64 -6.82
C ASP A 100 20.42 13.48 -5.93
N CYS A 101 19.38 12.85 -5.41
CA CYS A 101 18.52 13.46 -4.40
C CYS A 101 19.03 13.12 -3.02
N PRO A 102 18.99 14.07 -2.10
CA PRO A 102 19.29 13.75 -0.71
C PRO A 102 18.38 12.63 -0.23
N SER A 103 18.96 11.49 0.07
CA SER A 103 18.21 10.32 0.54
C SER A 103 17.72 10.47 1.98
N SER A 104 18.21 11.49 2.69
CA SER A 104 17.89 11.73 4.09
C SER A 104 17.14 13.04 4.30
N SER A 105 16.30 13.04 5.32
CA SER A 105 15.50 14.19 5.75
C SER A 105 16.33 15.42 6.16
N SER A 106 17.63 15.25 6.42
CA SER A 106 18.52 16.39 6.78
C SER A 106 18.63 17.43 5.65
N SER A 107 18.55 16.99 4.40
CA SER A 107 18.63 17.89 3.24
C SER A 107 17.33 18.63 2.94
N PHE A 108 16.23 18.23 3.58
CA PHE A 108 14.92 18.86 3.50
C PHE A 108 14.44 19.36 4.86
N ALA A 109 15.39 19.69 5.75
CA ALA A 109 15.09 20.10 7.14
C ALA A 109 14.14 21.30 7.20
N ASP A 110 14.25 22.22 6.23
CA ASP A 110 13.42 23.42 6.15
C ASP A 110 12.09 23.22 5.42
N ASN A 111 11.79 21.99 4.97
CA ASN A 111 10.53 21.72 4.31
C ASN A 111 9.44 21.43 5.34
N GLU A 112 8.42 22.29 5.39
CA GLU A 112 7.32 22.21 6.37
C GLU A 112 6.56 20.88 6.28
N ASP A 113 6.39 20.32 5.09
CA ASP A 113 5.68 19.04 4.92
C ASP A 113 6.48 17.86 5.44
N VAL A 114 7.80 17.90 5.28
CA VAL A 114 8.71 16.90 5.85
C VAL A 114 8.67 16.98 7.37
N ALA A 115 8.72 18.17 7.94
CA ALA A 115 8.64 18.40 9.37
C ALA A 115 7.29 17.88 9.94
N LEU A 116 6.18 18.23 9.28
CA LEU A 116 4.84 17.78 9.64
C LEU A 116 4.70 16.25 9.50
N CYS A 117 5.34 15.66 8.49
CA CYS A 117 5.36 14.22 8.30
C CYS A 117 6.06 13.52 9.46
N LYS A 118 7.26 13.98 9.86
CA LYS A 118 8.00 13.47 11.02
C LYS A 118 7.19 13.53 12.30
N GLU A 119 6.60 14.69 12.58
CA GLU A 119 5.75 14.89 13.76
C GLU A 119 4.62 13.86 13.82
N ARG A 120 3.89 13.70 12.72
CA ARG A 120 2.75 12.78 12.65
C ARG A 120 3.13 11.31 12.68
N LEU A 121 4.28 10.95 12.14
CA LEU A 121 4.79 9.58 12.17
C LEU A 121 5.41 9.23 13.53
N GLY A 122 5.81 10.25 14.32
CA GLY A 122 6.56 10.05 15.55
C GLY A 122 7.91 9.36 15.31
N SER A 123 8.54 9.61 14.15
CA SER A 123 9.78 8.96 13.71
C SER A 123 10.49 9.83 12.68
N ASP A 124 11.80 9.72 12.63
CA ASP A 124 12.59 10.31 11.56
C ASP A 124 12.31 9.65 10.21
N ILE A 125 12.68 10.34 9.14
CA ILE A 125 12.56 9.86 7.77
C ILE A 125 13.89 9.24 7.35
N GLY A 126 13.85 7.96 7.00
CA GLY A 126 15.04 7.22 6.54
C GLY A 126 15.23 7.27 5.03
N THR A 127 14.15 7.12 4.28
CA THR A 127 14.21 7.07 2.81
C THR A 127 13.13 7.96 2.20
N ILE A 128 13.51 8.67 1.14
CA ILE A 128 12.59 9.43 0.29
C ILE A 128 12.59 8.77 -1.08
N ALA A 129 11.41 8.44 -1.57
CA ALA A 129 11.22 7.87 -2.89
C ALA A 129 10.11 8.61 -3.63
N PHE A 130 10.19 8.62 -4.95
CA PHE A 130 9.20 9.27 -5.81
C PHE A 130 8.38 8.20 -6.53
N MET A 131 7.09 8.50 -6.73
CA MET A 131 6.17 7.66 -7.48
C MET A 131 5.21 8.52 -8.29
N TRP A 132 4.57 7.95 -9.31
CA TRP A 132 3.56 8.65 -10.09
C TRP A 132 2.40 9.15 -9.23
N ILE A 133 1.86 10.31 -9.59
CA ILE A 133 0.58 10.79 -9.08
C ILE A 133 -0.51 9.87 -9.66
N LEU A 134 -1.27 9.24 -8.79
CA LEU A 134 -2.34 8.32 -9.14
C LEU A 134 -3.66 8.78 -8.52
N GLU A 135 -4.78 8.40 -9.14
CA GLU A 135 -6.13 8.71 -8.67
C GLU A 135 -6.69 7.53 -7.85
N PRO A 136 -7.49 7.79 -6.82
CA PRO A 136 -8.19 6.73 -6.09
C PRO A 136 -9.09 5.91 -7.03
N VAL A 137 -9.17 4.61 -6.79
CA VAL A 137 -10.09 3.72 -7.48
C VAL A 137 -11.29 3.38 -6.59
N ASP A 138 -12.46 3.24 -7.19
CA ASP A 138 -13.57 2.54 -6.55
C ASP A 138 -13.46 1.04 -6.83
N GLU A 139 -12.92 0.30 -5.88
CA GLU A 139 -12.66 -1.14 -5.99
C GLU A 139 -13.93 -1.97 -6.24
N LYS A 140 -15.10 -1.40 -5.94
CA LYS A 140 -16.40 -2.07 -6.12
C LYS A 140 -17.04 -1.80 -7.47
N HIS A 141 -16.50 -0.85 -8.24
CA HIS A 141 -17.08 -0.39 -9.51
C HIS A 141 -16.04 -0.27 -10.62
N LEU A 142 -15.19 -1.28 -10.76
CA LEU A 142 -14.24 -1.34 -11.87
C LEU A 142 -14.97 -1.60 -13.20
N THR A 143 -14.49 -1.01 -14.26
CA THR A 143 -14.88 -1.43 -15.60
C THR A 143 -14.40 -2.86 -15.88
N LYS A 144 -15.04 -3.57 -16.83
CA LYS A 144 -14.61 -4.91 -17.23
C LYS A 144 -13.14 -4.96 -17.68
N SER A 145 -12.67 -3.90 -18.37
CA SER A 145 -11.28 -3.79 -18.80
C SER A 145 -10.34 -3.61 -17.63
N GLN A 146 -10.65 -2.74 -16.67
CA GLN A 146 -9.85 -2.51 -15.48
C GLN A 146 -9.75 -3.76 -14.60
N TYR A 147 -10.88 -4.45 -14.40
CA TYR A 147 -10.93 -5.68 -13.62
C TYR A 147 -10.05 -6.78 -14.24
N ARG A 148 -10.19 -7.00 -15.55
CA ARG A 148 -9.37 -7.99 -16.27
C ARG A 148 -7.88 -7.63 -16.21
N TYR A 149 -7.56 -6.36 -16.46
CA TYR A 149 -6.19 -5.87 -16.44
C TYR A 149 -5.52 -6.03 -15.05
N LEU A 150 -6.25 -5.71 -13.98
CA LEU A 150 -5.77 -5.89 -12.62
C LEU A 150 -5.55 -7.37 -12.29
N ARG A 151 -6.47 -8.23 -12.73
CA ARG A 151 -6.33 -9.68 -12.57
C ARG A 151 -5.11 -10.23 -13.30
N GLU A 152 -4.91 -9.85 -14.55
CA GLU A 152 -3.73 -10.21 -15.33
C GLU A 152 -2.43 -9.71 -14.66
N SER A 153 -2.46 -8.50 -14.08
CA SER A 153 -1.32 -7.96 -13.34
C SER A 153 -0.97 -8.82 -12.13
N LEU A 154 -1.97 -9.29 -11.40
CA LEU A 154 -1.77 -10.19 -10.27
C LEU A 154 -1.23 -11.57 -10.72
N GLU A 155 -1.74 -12.10 -11.82
CA GLU A 155 -1.25 -13.35 -12.41
C GLU A 155 0.22 -13.25 -12.86
N ILE A 156 0.65 -12.10 -13.41
CA ILE A 156 2.06 -11.83 -13.74
C ILE A 156 2.92 -11.84 -12.47
N LEU A 157 2.53 -11.18 -11.40
CA LEU A 157 3.27 -11.22 -10.13
C LEU A 157 3.42 -12.65 -9.63
N HIS A 158 2.31 -13.39 -9.56
CA HIS A 158 2.30 -14.76 -9.06
C HIS A 158 3.14 -15.72 -9.91
N SER A 159 3.18 -15.55 -11.23
CA SER A 159 4.02 -16.37 -12.12
C SER A 159 5.52 -16.17 -11.88
N HIS A 160 5.89 -15.03 -11.28
CA HIS A 160 7.27 -14.71 -10.91
C HIS A 160 7.55 -14.89 -9.39
N GLY A 161 6.68 -15.62 -8.70
CA GLY A 161 6.83 -15.88 -7.27
C GLY A 161 6.62 -14.67 -6.39
N ILE A 162 6.02 -13.59 -6.91
CA ILE A 162 5.76 -12.36 -6.14
C ILE A 162 4.33 -12.38 -5.64
N THR A 163 4.14 -12.14 -4.35
CA THR A 163 2.83 -11.92 -3.74
C THR A 163 2.78 -10.53 -3.14
N HIS A 164 1.64 -9.85 -3.24
CA HIS A 164 1.48 -8.49 -2.72
C HIS A 164 1.25 -8.47 -1.20
N GLY A 165 0.43 -9.37 -0.72
CA GLY A 165 0.15 -9.56 0.72
C GLY A 165 -0.80 -8.54 1.35
N ASP A 166 -1.16 -7.45 0.64
CA ASP A 166 -2.08 -6.40 1.14
C ASP A 166 -2.73 -5.64 -0.03
N LEU A 167 -3.36 -6.36 -0.97
CA LEU A 167 -3.87 -5.79 -2.21
C LEU A 167 -5.03 -4.80 -2.02
N PRO A 168 -6.03 -5.03 -1.12
CA PRO A 168 -7.14 -4.10 -0.93
C PRO A 168 -6.69 -2.73 -0.41
N GLY A 169 -7.12 -1.67 -1.08
CA GLY A 169 -6.71 -0.30 -0.77
C GLY A 169 -5.37 0.12 -1.39
N ASN A 170 -4.69 -0.82 -2.07
CA ASN A 170 -3.38 -0.60 -2.68
C ASN A 170 -3.43 -0.74 -4.21
N VAL A 171 -4.56 -0.35 -4.79
CA VAL A 171 -4.75 -0.18 -6.22
C VAL A 171 -5.19 1.25 -6.48
N MET A 172 -4.61 1.89 -7.47
CA MET A 172 -4.96 3.25 -7.89
C MET A 172 -5.06 3.32 -9.41
N ILE A 173 -5.66 4.38 -9.93
CA ILE A 173 -5.85 4.59 -11.36
C ILE A 173 -4.82 5.59 -11.87
N HIS A 174 -4.18 5.27 -12.98
CA HIS A 174 -3.29 6.21 -13.65
C HIS A 174 -4.13 7.27 -14.39
N PRO A 175 -3.83 8.58 -14.20
CA PRO A 175 -4.71 9.66 -14.67
C PRO A 175 -4.83 9.77 -16.18
N ILE A 176 -3.86 9.28 -16.94
CA ILE A 176 -3.86 9.39 -18.41
C ILE A 176 -4.58 8.21 -19.06
N ASP A 177 -4.13 6.98 -18.81
CA ASP A 177 -4.66 5.78 -19.46
C ASP A 177 -5.87 5.17 -18.75
N LYS A 178 -6.22 5.71 -17.57
CA LYS A 178 -7.31 5.24 -16.70
C LYS A 178 -7.26 3.76 -16.34
N MET A 179 -6.06 3.17 -16.40
CA MET A 179 -5.83 1.77 -16.03
C MET A 179 -5.31 1.65 -14.59
N PRO A 180 -5.65 0.55 -13.90
CA PRO A 180 -5.19 0.34 -12.53
C PRO A 180 -3.68 0.09 -12.43
N ARG A 181 -3.11 0.58 -11.34
CA ARG A 181 -1.72 0.33 -10.90
C ARG A 181 -1.74 -0.26 -9.50
N ILE A 182 -0.97 -1.30 -9.29
CA ILE A 182 -0.72 -1.86 -7.95
C ILE A 182 0.36 -1.00 -7.30
N ILE A 183 0.13 -0.60 -6.06
CA ILE A 183 1.01 0.27 -5.26
C ILE A 183 1.30 -0.36 -3.90
N ASP A 184 2.22 0.23 -3.15
CA ASP A 184 2.52 -0.08 -1.73
C ASP A 184 3.03 -1.52 -1.47
N TRP A 185 4.25 -1.74 -1.88
CA TRP A 185 4.96 -3.03 -1.83
C TRP A 185 5.52 -3.40 -0.45
N GLY A 186 5.08 -2.72 0.62
CA GLY A 186 5.63 -2.92 1.97
C GLY A 186 5.40 -4.32 2.55
N ASN A 187 4.35 -5.01 2.12
CA ASN A 187 4.02 -6.37 2.54
C ASN A 187 4.35 -7.44 1.46
N ALA A 188 4.86 -7.00 0.30
CA ALA A 188 5.13 -7.92 -0.79
C ALA A 188 6.32 -8.84 -0.48
N ARG A 189 6.26 -10.05 -1.02
CA ARG A 189 7.29 -11.09 -0.84
C ARG A 189 7.64 -11.70 -2.18
N ILE A 190 8.91 -12.06 -2.33
CA ILE A 190 9.40 -12.90 -3.41
C ILE A 190 9.69 -14.27 -2.78
N SER A 191 9.03 -15.31 -3.27
CA SER A 191 9.26 -16.69 -2.85
C SER A 191 9.69 -17.50 -4.07
N HIS A 192 10.77 -18.26 -3.92
CA HIS A 192 11.21 -19.21 -4.93
C HIS A 192 10.44 -20.54 -4.83
N ASP A 193 9.88 -20.82 -3.66
CA ASP A 193 8.98 -21.94 -3.45
C ASP A 193 7.57 -21.52 -3.85
N ASP A 194 6.83 -22.43 -4.47
CA ASP A 194 5.47 -22.17 -4.91
C ASP A 194 4.54 -22.08 -3.68
N ASP A 195 4.59 -20.95 -3.01
CA ASP A 195 3.76 -20.67 -1.84
C ASP A 195 2.29 -20.45 -2.26
N ALA A 196 1.67 -21.58 -2.62
CA ALA A 196 0.29 -21.62 -3.08
C ALA A 196 -0.67 -20.93 -2.10
N LEU A 197 -0.35 -20.96 -0.79
CA LEU A 197 -1.20 -20.35 0.24
C LEU A 197 -1.20 -18.82 0.14
N VAL A 198 -0.02 -18.21 -0.05
CA VAL A 198 0.09 -16.74 -0.11
C VAL A 198 -0.51 -16.21 -1.41
N LYS A 199 -0.27 -16.91 -2.54
CA LYS A 199 -0.96 -16.61 -3.81
C LYS A 199 -2.48 -16.73 -3.67
N GLN A 200 -2.97 -17.73 -2.94
CA GLN A 200 -4.39 -17.89 -2.67
C GLN A 200 -4.95 -16.74 -1.80
N MET A 201 -4.19 -16.23 -0.84
CA MET A 201 -4.61 -15.08 -0.04
C MET A 201 -4.80 -13.82 -0.88
N ASP A 202 -3.87 -13.50 -1.79
CA ASP A 202 -4.01 -12.39 -2.74
C ASP A 202 -5.21 -12.58 -3.66
N ASN A 203 -5.40 -13.79 -4.21
CA ASN A 203 -6.55 -14.11 -5.06
C ASN A 203 -7.88 -13.98 -4.31
N ASN A 204 -7.95 -14.44 -3.07
CA ASN A 204 -9.15 -14.31 -2.24
C ASN A 204 -9.43 -12.83 -1.92
N ALA A 205 -8.39 -12.06 -1.59
CA ALA A 205 -8.50 -10.62 -1.37
C ALA A 205 -9.02 -9.92 -2.64
N PHE A 206 -8.49 -10.26 -3.81
CA PHE A 206 -8.97 -9.75 -5.09
C PHE A 206 -10.45 -10.04 -5.32
N LEU A 207 -10.87 -11.31 -5.19
CA LEU A 207 -12.26 -11.72 -5.43
C LEU A 207 -13.26 -11.10 -4.44
N MET A 208 -12.84 -10.85 -3.20
CA MET A 208 -13.70 -10.25 -2.18
C MET A 208 -13.88 -8.74 -2.34
N HIS A 209 -12.85 -8.03 -2.76
CA HIS A 209 -12.83 -6.57 -2.75
C HIS A 209 -13.13 -5.94 -4.10
N PHE A 210 -12.59 -6.50 -5.19
CA PHE A 210 -12.74 -5.92 -6.53
C PHE A 210 -13.99 -6.45 -7.22
N LYS A 211 -14.81 -5.54 -7.76
CA LYS A 211 -16.07 -5.88 -8.45
C LYS A 211 -16.16 -5.12 -9.78
N ILE A 212 -16.89 -5.73 -10.71
CA ILE A 212 -17.31 -5.05 -11.95
C ILE A 212 -18.59 -4.27 -11.63
N GLY A 213 -18.57 -2.97 -11.91
CA GLY A 213 -19.73 -2.09 -11.79
C GLY A 213 -20.59 -2.07 -13.04
#